data_0356dfb57ba54883a30475f810ea079f
#
_entry.id   0356dfb57ba54883a30475f810ea079f
#
_cell.length_a   1.000
_cell.length_b   1.000
_cell.length_c   1.000
_cell.angle_alpha   90.00
_cell.angle_beta   90.00
_cell.angle_gamma   90.00
#
_symmetry.space_group_name_H-M   'P 1'
#
loop_
_entity.id
_entity.type
_entity.pdbx_description
1 polymer ?
#
loop_
_entity_poly.entity_id
_entity_poly.type
_entity_poly.pdbx_seq_one_letter_code
_entity_poly.pdbx_strand_id
1 'polypeptide(L)'
;MTLDEFNRLPPEQAREALLACAHVGRWADEVTAGRPYASVEDAARAALDAADPWTDEEVDAALARHPRIGERARGESADASMSRSEQAGVDTSDDDVTRRLAEGNRAYEERFGHVFLIRAAGRSAEEILEQLTERLGNDAETERANAARNLREIAALRLKGTLSA
;
A
#
# COMPACT_ATOMS: atom_id res chain seq x y z
N MET A 1 -1.60 -16.62 8.14
CA MET A 1 -0.62 -16.85 9.23
C MET A 1 -1.15 -16.20 10.49
N THR A 2 -1.11 -16.87 11.61
CA THR A 2 -1.54 -16.31 12.90
C THR A 2 -0.46 -15.40 13.50
N LEU A 3 -0.85 -14.52 14.43
CA LEU A 3 0.11 -13.70 15.19
C LEU A 3 1.15 -14.54 15.94
N ASP A 4 0.70 -15.65 16.53
CA ASP A 4 1.58 -16.59 17.26
C ASP A 4 2.62 -17.23 16.34
N GLU A 5 2.24 -17.60 15.14
CA GLU A 5 3.18 -18.10 14.12
C GLU A 5 4.18 -17.02 13.73
N PHE A 6 3.71 -15.81 13.44
CA PHE A 6 4.58 -14.67 13.09
C PHE A 6 5.58 -14.36 14.21
N ASN A 7 5.15 -14.36 15.46
CA ASN A 7 6.02 -14.11 16.61
C ASN A 7 7.14 -15.16 16.75
N ARG A 8 6.90 -16.39 16.30
CA ARG A 8 7.86 -17.53 16.38
C ARG A 8 8.68 -17.72 15.11
N LEU A 9 8.35 -17.04 14.01
CA LEU A 9 9.14 -17.15 12.78
C LEU A 9 10.61 -16.78 13.01
N PRO A 10 11.55 -17.46 12.34
CA PRO A 10 12.91 -16.95 12.21
C PRO A 10 12.90 -15.50 11.68
N PRO A 11 13.81 -14.63 12.15
CA PRO A 11 13.82 -13.22 11.76
C PRO A 11 13.78 -12.98 10.24
N GLU A 12 14.50 -13.80 9.47
CA GLU A 12 14.54 -13.71 8.01
C GLU A 12 13.17 -13.97 7.36
N GLN A 13 12.43 -14.97 7.86
CA GLN A 13 11.10 -15.31 7.34
C GLN A 13 10.05 -14.25 7.73
N ALA A 14 10.13 -13.72 8.94
CA ALA A 14 9.27 -12.62 9.35
C ALA A 14 9.52 -11.36 8.51
N ARG A 15 10.78 -11.04 8.27
CA ARG A 15 11.20 -9.95 7.37
C ARG A 15 10.66 -10.12 5.95
N GLU A 16 10.72 -11.32 5.39
CA GLU A 16 10.20 -11.62 4.06
C GLU A 16 8.68 -11.40 3.98
N ALA A 17 7.93 -11.85 4.99
CA ALA A 17 6.49 -11.59 5.08
C ALA A 17 6.16 -10.09 5.13
N LEU A 18 6.97 -9.31 5.84
CA LEU A 18 6.82 -7.85 5.93
C LEU A 18 7.19 -7.15 4.62
N LEU A 19 8.22 -7.61 3.91
CA LEU A 19 8.57 -7.07 2.60
C LEU A 19 7.47 -7.26 1.55
N ALA A 20 6.62 -8.27 1.70
CA ALA A 20 5.42 -8.42 0.87
C ALA A 20 4.35 -7.36 1.20
N CYS A 21 4.30 -6.87 2.43
CA CYS A 21 3.36 -5.81 2.84
C CYS A 21 3.80 -4.43 2.32
N ALA A 22 5.09 -4.10 2.49
CA ALA A 22 5.72 -2.90 1.93
C ALA A 22 7.18 -3.21 1.65
N HIS A 23 7.64 -2.99 0.43
CA HIS A 23 8.99 -3.36 -0.01
C HIS A 23 10.05 -2.35 0.49
N VAL A 24 10.10 -2.17 1.81
CA VAL A 24 11.02 -1.25 2.51
C VAL A 24 11.79 -2.03 3.56
N GLY A 25 13.09 -2.21 3.30
CA GLY A 25 13.98 -3.05 4.14
C GLY A 25 14.06 -2.58 5.59
N ARG A 26 14.35 -1.29 5.83
CA ARG A 26 14.43 -0.70 7.17
C ARG A 26 13.14 -0.94 7.99
N TRP A 27 11.99 -0.68 7.38
CA TRP A 27 10.69 -0.89 8.01
C TRP A 27 10.47 -2.36 8.38
N ALA A 28 10.80 -3.28 7.47
CA ALA A 28 10.67 -4.71 7.74
C ALA A 28 11.61 -5.17 8.87
N ASP A 29 12.83 -4.63 8.93
CA ASP A 29 13.80 -4.93 9.99
C ASP A 29 13.31 -4.43 11.34
N GLU A 30 12.79 -3.21 11.41
CA GLU A 30 12.30 -2.58 12.64
C GLU A 30 11.07 -3.30 13.20
N VAL A 31 10.08 -3.60 12.34
CA VAL A 31 8.90 -4.37 12.76
C VAL A 31 9.26 -5.81 13.15
N THR A 32 10.22 -6.42 12.48
CA THR A 32 10.73 -7.75 12.86
C THR A 32 11.38 -7.73 14.24
N ALA A 33 12.17 -6.71 14.53
CA ALA A 33 12.88 -6.57 15.81
C ALA A 33 11.93 -6.28 16.99
N GLY A 34 10.77 -5.69 16.74
CA GLY A 34 9.77 -5.39 17.77
C GLY A 34 8.98 -6.59 18.29
N ARG A 35 9.14 -7.78 17.71
CA ARG A 35 8.49 -9.01 18.17
C ARG A 35 9.04 -9.50 19.52
N PRO A 36 8.21 -10.22 20.34
CA PRO A 36 6.82 -10.62 20.07
C PRO A 36 5.81 -9.50 20.34
N TYR A 37 4.75 -9.45 19.53
CA TYR A 37 3.60 -8.56 19.73
C TYR A 37 2.50 -9.26 20.52
N ALA A 38 1.80 -8.52 21.37
CA ALA A 38 0.73 -9.06 22.21
C ALA A 38 -0.60 -9.18 21.43
N SER A 39 -0.81 -8.35 20.42
CA SER A 39 -2.01 -8.35 19.57
C SER A 39 -1.67 -7.96 18.13
N VAL A 40 -2.58 -8.28 17.20
CA VAL A 40 -2.49 -7.82 15.80
C VAL A 40 -2.49 -6.29 15.72
N GLU A 41 -3.24 -5.66 16.61
CA GLU A 41 -3.31 -4.19 16.73
C GLU A 41 -1.98 -3.59 17.18
N ASP A 42 -1.26 -4.24 18.08
CA ASP A 42 0.07 -3.79 18.52
C ASP A 42 1.10 -3.92 17.38
N ALA A 43 1.07 -5.03 16.64
CA ALA A 43 1.91 -5.21 15.46
C ALA A 43 1.61 -4.15 14.39
N ALA A 44 0.34 -3.86 14.13
CA ALA A 44 -0.06 -2.83 13.17
C ALA A 44 0.34 -1.43 13.61
N ARG A 45 0.26 -1.13 14.91
CA ARG A 45 0.72 0.15 15.47
C ARG A 45 2.23 0.29 15.30
N ALA A 46 3.01 -0.74 15.65
CA ALA A 46 4.45 -0.74 15.42
C ALA A 46 4.81 -0.54 13.94
N ALA A 47 4.04 -1.15 13.03
CA ALA A 47 4.21 -0.95 11.60
C ALA A 47 3.90 0.49 11.15
N LEU A 48 2.89 1.14 11.73
CA LEU A 48 2.60 2.56 11.49
C LEU A 48 3.69 3.47 12.03
N ASP A 49 4.20 3.20 13.22
CA ASP A 49 5.23 4.02 13.86
C ASP A 49 6.57 3.93 13.12
N ALA A 50 6.97 2.72 12.70
CA ALA A 50 8.16 2.48 11.89
C ALA A 50 8.10 3.13 10.49
N ALA A 51 6.91 3.46 10.01
CA ALA A 51 6.65 4.13 8.74
C ALA A 51 6.54 5.66 8.85
N ASP A 52 6.83 6.23 10.01
CA ASP A 52 6.69 7.67 10.26
C ASP A 52 7.98 8.28 10.81
N PRO A 53 8.74 8.99 9.95
CA PRO A 53 8.49 9.18 8.51
C PRO A 53 9.06 8.05 7.62
N TRP A 54 8.49 7.88 6.43
CA TRP A 54 9.18 7.25 5.31
C TRP A 54 10.24 8.21 4.76
N THR A 55 11.39 7.71 4.29
CA THR A 55 12.28 8.52 3.46
C THR A 55 11.76 8.63 2.02
N ASP A 56 12.25 9.61 1.27
CA ASP A 56 11.84 9.77 -0.13
C ASP A 56 12.22 8.55 -0.98
N GLU A 57 13.39 7.97 -0.75
CA GLU A 57 13.85 6.76 -1.43
C GLU A 57 12.97 5.54 -1.09
N GLU A 58 12.52 5.43 0.16
CA GLU A 58 11.62 4.37 0.59
C GLU A 58 10.24 4.49 -0.08
N VAL A 59 9.70 5.70 -0.17
CA VAL A 59 8.45 5.98 -0.88
C VAL A 59 8.58 5.64 -2.36
N ASP A 60 9.65 6.07 -3.03
CA ASP A 60 9.87 5.80 -4.45
C ASP A 60 10.00 4.29 -4.72
N ALA A 61 10.79 3.58 -3.92
CA ALA A 61 10.96 2.14 -4.07
C ALA A 61 9.64 1.37 -3.87
N ALA A 62 8.82 1.80 -2.92
CA ALA A 62 7.52 1.18 -2.67
C ALA A 62 6.52 1.51 -3.79
N LEU A 63 6.44 2.76 -4.25
CA LEU A 63 5.55 3.19 -5.33
C LEU A 63 5.82 2.43 -6.64
N ALA A 64 7.09 2.14 -6.93
CA ALA A 64 7.49 1.40 -8.13
C ALA A 64 6.91 -0.04 -8.18
N ARG A 65 6.47 -0.58 -7.06
CA ARG A 65 5.88 -1.93 -6.97
C ARG A 65 4.36 -1.93 -6.93
N HIS A 66 3.73 -0.77 -6.79
CA HIS A 66 2.27 -0.68 -6.78
C HIS A 66 1.71 -0.59 -8.22
N PRO A 67 0.67 -1.39 -8.53
CA PRO A 67 -0.04 -1.25 -9.81
C PRO A 67 -0.87 0.04 -9.82
N ARG A 68 -1.16 0.55 -11.01
CA ARG A 68 -2.14 1.62 -11.16
C ARG A 68 -3.52 1.16 -10.71
N ILE A 69 -4.29 2.07 -10.15
CA ILE A 69 -5.70 1.81 -9.85
C ILE A 69 -6.46 1.57 -11.16
N GLY A 70 -7.27 0.50 -11.19
CA GLY A 70 -7.97 0.02 -12.37
C GLY A 70 -7.16 -0.99 -13.21
N GLU A 71 -5.86 -1.16 -12.95
CA GLU A 71 -5.04 -2.19 -13.55
C GLU A 71 -4.87 -3.39 -12.61
N ARG A 72 -5.05 -4.59 -13.14
CA ARG A 72 -4.85 -5.80 -12.36
C ARG A 72 -3.35 -6.06 -12.18
N ALA A 73 -2.90 -6.19 -10.93
CA ALA A 73 -1.53 -6.60 -10.63
C ALA A 73 -1.20 -7.95 -11.28
N ARG A 74 -0.06 -8.02 -11.95
CA ARG A 74 0.41 -9.21 -12.66
C ARG A 74 1.32 -10.04 -11.77
N GLY A 75 1.33 -11.36 -12.01
CA GLY A 75 2.20 -12.30 -11.30
C GLY A 75 1.53 -12.97 -10.10
N GLU A 76 2.25 -13.90 -9.48
CA GLU A 76 1.79 -14.74 -8.37
C GLU A 76 2.45 -14.36 -7.03
N SER A 77 3.20 -13.27 -7.00
CA SER A 77 3.83 -12.79 -5.77
C SER A 77 2.81 -12.37 -4.71
N ALA A 78 3.20 -12.43 -3.44
CA ALA A 78 2.30 -12.09 -2.33
C ALA A 78 1.80 -10.64 -2.41
N ASP A 79 2.67 -9.69 -2.77
CA ASP A 79 2.32 -8.27 -2.96
C ASP A 79 1.33 -8.07 -4.13
N ALA A 80 1.47 -8.81 -5.23
CA ALA A 80 0.52 -8.77 -6.34
C ALA A 80 -0.85 -9.34 -5.94
N SER A 81 -0.87 -10.41 -5.13
CA SER A 81 -2.10 -10.98 -4.59
C SER A 81 -2.82 -10.00 -3.65
N MET A 82 -2.08 -9.33 -2.76
CA MET A 82 -2.63 -8.31 -1.87
C MET A 82 -3.21 -7.13 -2.67
N SER A 83 -2.49 -6.64 -3.68
CA SER A 83 -2.97 -5.56 -4.55
C SER A 83 -4.27 -5.93 -5.29
N ARG A 84 -4.40 -7.17 -5.77
CA ARG A 84 -5.66 -7.64 -6.38
C ARG A 84 -6.82 -7.66 -5.38
N SER A 85 -6.56 -8.09 -4.15
CA SER A 85 -7.56 -8.12 -3.09
C SER A 85 -8.02 -6.71 -2.69
N GLU A 86 -7.09 -5.77 -2.59
CA GLU A 86 -7.36 -4.36 -2.25
C GLU A 86 -8.24 -3.68 -3.30
N GLN A 87 -8.03 -3.99 -4.58
CA GLN A 87 -8.81 -3.43 -5.69
C GLN A 87 -10.06 -4.27 -6.03
N ALA A 88 -10.34 -5.36 -5.34
CA ALA A 88 -11.48 -6.25 -5.66
C ALA A 88 -12.83 -5.55 -5.56
N GLY A 89 -12.96 -4.52 -4.72
CA GLY A 89 -14.18 -3.71 -4.59
C GLY A 89 -14.29 -2.56 -5.60
N VAL A 90 -13.25 -2.33 -6.40
CA VAL A 90 -13.26 -1.29 -7.43
C VAL A 90 -13.95 -1.83 -8.67
N ASP A 91 -15.22 -1.44 -8.85
CA ASP A 91 -16.00 -1.85 -10.03
C ASP A 91 -15.51 -1.09 -11.28
N THR A 92 -14.97 -1.85 -12.21
CA THR A 92 -14.50 -1.37 -13.52
C THR A 92 -15.42 -1.78 -14.67
N SER A 93 -16.66 -2.17 -14.37
CA SER A 93 -17.65 -2.55 -15.38
C SER A 93 -18.22 -1.33 -16.13
N ASP A 94 -18.16 -0.14 -15.54
CA ASP A 94 -18.51 1.11 -16.20
C ASP A 94 -17.33 1.61 -17.06
N ASP A 95 -17.49 1.57 -18.37
CA ASP A 95 -16.47 1.98 -19.34
C ASP A 95 -16.09 3.47 -19.19
N ASP A 96 -17.02 4.35 -18.79
CA ASP A 96 -16.73 5.77 -18.61
C ASP A 96 -15.84 5.99 -17.38
N VAL A 97 -16.17 5.37 -16.24
CA VAL A 97 -15.35 5.44 -15.02
C VAL A 97 -13.95 4.86 -15.27
N THR A 98 -13.88 3.71 -15.92
CA THR A 98 -12.60 3.06 -16.27
C THR A 98 -11.74 3.95 -17.16
N ARG A 99 -12.33 4.59 -18.17
CA ARG A 99 -11.61 5.53 -19.05
C ARG A 99 -11.13 6.75 -18.29
N ARG A 100 -11.97 7.34 -17.44
CA ARG A 100 -11.62 8.51 -16.61
C ARG A 100 -10.52 8.19 -15.58
N LEU A 101 -10.52 7.00 -14.99
CA LEU A 101 -9.44 6.53 -14.14
C LEU A 101 -8.12 6.41 -14.90
N ALA A 102 -8.15 5.83 -16.09
CA ALA A 102 -6.94 5.69 -16.92
C ALA A 102 -6.38 7.05 -17.36
N GLU A 103 -7.24 7.99 -17.77
CA GLU A 103 -6.87 9.36 -18.13
C GLU A 103 -6.31 10.12 -16.93
N GLY A 104 -6.95 10.01 -15.77
CA GLY A 104 -6.53 10.63 -14.52
C GLY A 104 -5.18 10.08 -14.02
N ASN A 105 -4.97 8.77 -14.08
CA ASN A 105 -3.69 8.14 -13.75
C ASN A 105 -2.55 8.69 -14.63
N ARG A 106 -2.80 8.80 -15.93
CA ARG A 106 -1.81 9.36 -16.86
C ARG A 106 -1.49 10.81 -16.52
N ALA A 107 -2.51 11.64 -16.35
CA ALA A 107 -2.34 13.05 -15.99
C ALA A 107 -1.59 13.22 -14.65
N TYR A 108 -1.88 12.35 -13.68
CA TYR A 108 -1.20 12.36 -12.38
C TYR A 108 0.29 11.99 -12.52
N GLU A 109 0.60 10.94 -13.26
CA GLU A 109 1.98 10.51 -13.50
C GLU A 109 2.79 11.55 -14.27
N GLU A 110 2.18 12.19 -15.29
CA GLU A 110 2.81 13.29 -16.04
C GLU A 110 3.12 14.49 -15.14
N ARG A 111 2.23 14.80 -14.20
CA ARG A 111 2.38 15.95 -13.29
C ARG A 111 3.36 15.69 -12.16
N PHE A 112 3.30 14.51 -11.53
CA PHE A 112 4.02 14.23 -10.28
C PHE A 112 5.19 13.25 -10.43
N GLY A 113 5.31 12.55 -11.56
CA GLY A 113 6.42 11.65 -11.85
C GLY A 113 6.36 10.29 -11.16
N HIS A 114 5.26 9.95 -10.50
CA HIS A 114 5.03 8.64 -9.86
C HIS A 114 3.55 8.24 -9.96
N VAL A 115 3.26 6.96 -9.71
CA VAL A 115 1.88 6.45 -9.76
C VAL A 115 0.99 7.12 -8.70
N PHE A 116 -0.29 7.28 -9.02
CA PHE A 116 -1.31 7.64 -8.05
C PHE A 116 -1.51 6.48 -7.08
N LEU A 117 -1.24 6.71 -5.80
CA LEU A 117 -1.42 5.74 -4.73
C LEU A 117 -2.53 6.17 -3.79
N ILE A 118 -3.50 5.29 -3.61
CA ILE A 118 -4.58 5.44 -2.65
C ILE A 118 -4.90 4.09 -1.99
N ARG A 119 -5.27 4.11 -0.73
CA ARG A 119 -5.86 2.95 -0.08
C ARG A 119 -7.21 2.64 -0.75
N ALA A 120 -7.22 1.63 -1.63
CA ALA A 120 -8.39 1.26 -2.44
C ALA A 120 -9.41 0.42 -1.65
N ALA A 121 -8.98 -0.33 -0.65
CA ALA A 121 -9.83 -1.19 0.16
C ALA A 121 -10.99 -0.40 0.79
N GLY A 122 -12.23 -0.84 0.52
CA GLY A 122 -13.46 -0.23 1.02
C GLY A 122 -13.91 1.04 0.28
N ARG A 123 -13.31 1.38 -0.86
CA ARG A 123 -13.70 2.52 -1.70
C ARG A 123 -14.32 2.05 -3.02
N SER A 124 -15.29 2.81 -3.52
CA SER A 124 -15.82 2.64 -4.87
C SER A 124 -14.89 3.26 -5.93
N ALA A 125 -15.08 2.90 -7.20
CA ALA A 125 -14.36 3.48 -8.32
C ALA A 125 -14.62 5.00 -8.43
N GLU A 126 -15.84 5.44 -8.18
CA GLU A 126 -16.24 6.84 -8.18
C GLU A 126 -15.54 7.64 -7.07
N GLU A 127 -15.48 7.11 -5.85
CA GLU A 127 -14.77 7.75 -4.73
C GLU A 127 -13.27 7.88 -5.02
N ILE A 128 -12.67 6.87 -5.64
CA ILE A 128 -11.27 6.92 -6.06
C ILE A 128 -11.07 7.98 -7.13
N LEU A 129 -11.97 8.06 -8.10
CA LEU A 129 -11.91 9.07 -9.17
C LEU A 129 -12.06 10.51 -8.64
N GLU A 130 -12.93 10.72 -7.65
CA GLU A 130 -13.04 12.01 -6.95
C GLU A 130 -11.72 12.38 -6.28
N GLN A 131 -11.12 11.47 -5.53
CA GLN A 131 -9.85 11.68 -4.86
C GLN A 131 -8.70 11.96 -5.85
N LEU A 132 -8.66 11.23 -6.96
CA LEU A 132 -7.68 11.45 -8.02
C LEU A 132 -7.83 12.85 -8.62
N THR A 133 -9.06 13.28 -8.89
CA THR A 133 -9.37 14.60 -9.45
C THR A 133 -8.97 15.72 -8.49
N GLU A 134 -9.29 15.58 -7.20
CA GLU A 134 -8.91 16.54 -6.17
C GLU A 134 -7.37 16.63 -6.06
N ARG A 135 -6.70 15.50 -5.98
CA ARG A 135 -5.26 15.43 -5.77
C ARG A 135 -4.45 15.90 -6.98
N LEU A 136 -4.99 15.86 -8.18
CA LEU A 136 -4.39 16.50 -9.36
C LEU A 136 -4.22 18.01 -9.20
N GLY A 137 -5.02 18.66 -8.35
CA GLY A 137 -4.89 20.10 -8.06
C GLY A 137 -3.83 20.45 -7.01
N ASN A 138 -3.27 19.47 -6.30
CA ASN A 138 -2.29 19.68 -5.26
C ASN A 138 -0.89 20.03 -5.83
N ASP A 139 -0.02 20.58 -4.97
CA ASP A 139 1.40 20.71 -5.27
C ASP A 139 2.16 19.39 -5.04
N ALA A 140 3.42 19.34 -5.52
CA ALA A 140 4.23 18.12 -5.47
C ALA A 140 4.57 17.69 -4.02
N GLU A 141 4.78 18.65 -3.11
CA GLU A 141 5.07 18.35 -1.70
C GLU A 141 3.86 17.74 -1.00
N THR A 142 2.69 18.32 -1.19
CA THR A 142 1.42 17.78 -0.67
C THR A 142 1.15 16.39 -1.21
N GLU A 143 1.38 16.13 -2.50
CA GLU A 143 1.18 14.80 -3.09
C GLU A 143 2.19 13.78 -2.60
N ARG A 144 3.44 14.19 -2.36
CA ARG A 144 4.44 13.33 -1.75
C ARG A 144 4.00 12.89 -0.34
N ALA A 145 3.52 13.81 0.47
CA ALA A 145 2.98 13.52 1.80
C ALA A 145 1.74 12.61 1.73
N ASN A 146 0.86 12.82 0.77
CA ASN A 146 -0.31 11.96 0.53
C ASN A 146 0.09 10.53 0.13
N ALA A 147 1.05 10.37 -0.76
CA ALA A 147 1.56 9.06 -1.16
C ALA A 147 2.18 8.31 0.03
N ALA A 148 3.02 8.99 0.82
CA ALA A 148 3.65 8.43 2.01
C ALA A 148 2.61 7.98 3.05
N ARG A 149 1.58 8.79 3.31
CA ARG A 149 0.49 8.46 4.23
C ARG A 149 -0.31 7.25 3.76
N ASN A 150 -0.70 7.21 2.49
CA ASN A 150 -1.43 6.06 1.93
C ASN A 150 -0.59 4.78 1.95
N LEU A 151 0.70 4.87 1.63
CA LEU A 151 1.63 3.75 1.72
C LEU A 151 1.71 3.18 3.15
N ARG A 152 1.81 4.06 4.16
CA ARG A 152 1.82 3.70 5.57
C ARG A 152 0.55 2.95 5.98
N GLU A 153 -0.61 3.46 5.60
CA GLU A 153 -1.90 2.81 5.87
C GLU A 153 -2.03 1.45 5.17
N ILE A 154 -1.63 1.37 3.91
CA ILE A 154 -1.66 0.12 3.12
C ILE A 154 -0.75 -0.94 3.78
N ALA A 155 0.47 -0.57 4.15
CA ALA A 155 1.41 -1.48 4.80
C ALA A 155 0.84 -2.08 6.10
N ALA A 156 0.24 -1.25 6.95
CA ALA A 156 -0.37 -1.69 8.20
C ALA A 156 -1.61 -2.58 7.97
N LEU A 157 -2.46 -2.25 6.99
CA LEU A 157 -3.62 -3.07 6.64
C LEU A 157 -3.22 -4.43 6.06
N ARG A 158 -2.19 -4.47 5.22
CA ARG A 158 -1.63 -5.72 4.68
C ARG A 158 -1.09 -6.60 5.80
N LEU A 159 -0.37 -6.01 6.75
CA LEU A 159 0.12 -6.74 7.92
C LEU A 159 -1.04 -7.32 8.73
N LYS A 160 -2.08 -6.53 9.03
CA LYS A 160 -3.28 -7.03 9.71
C LYS A 160 -3.91 -8.21 8.96
N GLY A 161 -4.10 -8.10 7.66
CA GLY A 161 -4.64 -9.18 6.83
C GLY A 161 -3.77 -10.43 6.86
N THR A 162 -2.45 -10.27 6.84
CA THR A 162 -1.48 -11.37 6.93
C THR A 162 -1.55 -12.09 8.27
N LEU A 163 -1.75 -11.36 9.38
CA LEU A 163 -1.77 -11.91 10.75
C LEU A 163 -3.15 -12.42 11.20
N SER A 164 -4.19 -12.19 10.42
CA SER A 164 -5.57 -12.61 10.74
C SER A 164 -6.02 -13.83 9.92
N ALA A 165 -5.13 -14.39 9.10
CA ALA A 165 -5.43 -15.50 8.18
C ALA A 165 -5.13 -16.87 8.80
#